data_f2c0c73e5df4a516943a9ed9e40186e0
#
_entry.id   f2c0c73e5df4a516943a9ed9e40186e0
#
_cell.length_a   1.000
_cell.length_b   1.000
_cell.length_c   1.000
_cell.angle_alpha   90.00
_cell.angle_beta   90.00
_cell.angle_gamma   90.00
#
_symmetry.space_group_name_H-M   'P 1'
#
loop_
_entity.id
_entity.type
_entity.pdbx_description
1 polymer ?
#
loop_
_entity_poly.entity_id
_entity_poly.type
_entity_poly.pdbx_seq_one_letter_code
_entity_poly.pdbx_strand_id
1 'polypeptide(L)'
;MLETLHNFYQSGKPIYGMNRGSVGFMMNPYRTENFLDRLNNAQSVSLRPLHMNAVTKNGEIIDAIAFNEVSLLRQESHAAKVSITVDGIERSLTS
;
A
#
# COMPACT_ATOMS: atom_id res chain seq x y z
N MET A 1 5.76 -3.90 8.63
CA MET A 1 5.70 -4.51 7.27
C MET A 1 5.61 -3.47 6.16
N LEU A 2 4.68 -2.51 6.25
CA LEU A 2 4.52 -1.50 5.18
C LEU A 2 5.78 -0.68 4.94
N GLU A 3 6.48 -0.27 5.98
CA GLU A 3 7.73 0.48 5.85
C GLU A 3 8.81 -0.36 5.16
N THR A 4 8.91 -1.64 5.49
CA THR A 4 9.86 -2.54 4.85
C THR A 4 9.55 -2.72 3.37
N LEU A 5 8.29 -2.91 3.02
CA LEU A 5 7.86 -3.01 1.62
C LEU A 5 8.20 -1.73 0.87
N HIS A 6 7.94 -0.57 1.47
CA HIS A 6 8.20 0.71 0.86
C HIS A 6 9.69 0.92 0.59
N ASN A 7 10.56 0.49 1.51
CA ASN A 7 12.01 0.66 1.38
C ASN A 7 12.65 -0.33 0.41
N PHE A 8 12.08 -1.52 0.24
CA PHE A 8 12.74 -2.61 -0.49
C PHE A 8 11.96 -3.16 -1.68
N TYR A 9 10.87 -2.49 -2.11
CA TYR A 9 10.05 -3.02 -3.21
C TYR A 9 10.81 -3.15 -4.53
N GLN A 10 11.83 -2.33 -4.76
CA GLN A 10 12.64 -2.37 -5.98
C GLN A 10 13.73 -3.42 -5.97
N SER A 11 14.00 -4.04 -4.81
CA SER A 11 15.07 -5.02 -4.69
C SER A 11 14.76 -6.34 -5.38
N GLY A 12 13.49 -6.64 -5.62
CA GLY A 12 13.06 -7.92 -6.16
C GLY A 12 13.17 -9.09 -5.19
N LYS A 13 13.58 -8.85 -3.96
CA LYS A 13 13.76 -9.90 -2.95
C LYS A 13 12.47 -10.10 -2.17
N PRO A 14 12.08 -11.36 -1.90
CA PRO A 14 10.93 -11.61 -1.04
C PRO A 14 11.19 -11.21 0.40
N ILE A 15 10.12 -10.82 1.09
CA ILE A 15 10.15 -10.42 2.49
C ILE A 15 9.31 -11.41 3.29
N TYR A 16 9.88 -11.95 4.36
CA TYR A 16 9.18 -12.83 5.29
C TYR A 16 8.99 -12.09 6.61
N GLY A 17 7.76 -11.66 6.89
CA GLY A 17 7.46 -10.91 8.10
C GLY A 17 7.07 -11.82 9.25
N MET A 18 7.57 -11.52 10.44
CA MET A 18 7.21 -12.21 11.68
C MET A 18 6.69 -11.23 12.69
N ASN A 19 5.62 -11.59 13.41
CA ASN A 19 5.01 -10.75 14.41
C ASN A 19 4.99 -11.45 15.77
N ARG A 20 5.47 -10.77 16.81
CA ARG A 20 5.47 -11.28 18.17
C ARG A 20 4.16 -11.01 18.92
N GLY A 21 3.39 -10.07 18.46
CA GLY A 21 2.09 -9.75 19.04
C GLY A 21 0.95 -10.38 18.29
N SER A 22 -0.11 -9.61 18.05
CA SER A 22 -1.22 -10.04 17.21
C SER A 22 -0.75 -10.24 15.79
N VAL A 23 -1.17 -11.33 15.16
CA VAL A 23 -0.78 -11.61 13.78
C VAL A 23 -1.46 -10.61 12.84
N GLY A 24 -0.68 -9.83 12.13
CA GLY A 24 -1.19 -8.93 11.13
C GLY A 24 -1.43 -9.63 9.80
N PHE A 25 -2.10 -8.95 8.88
CA PHE A 25 -2.50 -9.47 7.58
C PHE A 25 -1.31 -10.00 6.75
N MET A 26 -0.17 -9.30 6.79
CA MET A 26 1.00 -9.62 5.99
C MET A 26 2.12 -10.27 6.80
N MET A 27 1.85 -10.67 8.04
CA MET A 27 2.86 -11.14 8.96
C MET A 27 2.59 -12.59 9.35
N ASN A 28 3.66 -13.31 9.68
CA ASN A 28 3.60 -14.66 10.19
C ASN A 28 3.85 -14.65 11.70
N PRO A 29 3.35 -15.64 12.46
CA PRO A 29 3.66 -15.75 13.88
C PRO A 29 5.17 -15.89 14.09
N TYR A 30 5.71 -15.21 15.11
CA TYR A 30 7.10 -15.37 15.47
C TYR A 30 7.30 -16.71 16.16
N ARG A 31 8.04 -17.60 15.52
CA ARG A 31 8.42 -18.91 16.07
C ARG A 31 9.81 -19.24 15.59
N THR A 32 10.65 -19.70 16.49
CA THR A 32 12.01 -20.12 16.15
C THR A 32 12.08 -21.60 15.79
N GLU A 33 11.10 -22.38 16.21
CA GLU A 33 11.04 -23.81 15.92
C GLU A 33 10.82 -24.07 14.42
N ASN A 34 11.64 -24.92 13.84
CA ASN A 34 11.56 -25.28 12.42
C ASN A 34 11.54 -24.07 11.49
N PHE A 35 12.26 -23.01 11.85
CA PHE A 35 12.24 -21.75 11.10
C PHE A 35 12.63 -21.94 9.64
N LEU A 36 13.71 -22.68 9.37
CA LEU A 36 14.16 -22.90 8.01
C LEU A 36 13.15 -23.69 7.18
N ASP A 37 12.52 -24.70 7.78
CA ASP A 37 11.48 -25.46 7.10
C ASP A 37 10.27 -24.62 6.78
N ARG A 38 9.83 -23.79 7.71
CA ARG A 38 8.71 -22.88 7.47
C ARG A 38 9.02 -21.84 6.40
N LEU A 39 10.25 -21.33 6.41
CA LEU A 39 10.69 -20.38 5.40
C LEU A 39 10.74 -21.03 4.01
N ASN A 40 11.29 -22.24 3.91
CA ASN A 40 11.39 -22.97 2.65
C ASN A 40 10.01 -23.37 2.10
N ASN A 41 9.04 -23.61 2.96
CA ASN A 41 7.68 -24.01 2.57
C ASN A 41 6.73 -22.81 2.43
N ALA A 42 7.18 -21.60 2.71
CA ALA A 42 6.37 -20.41 2.58
C ALA A 42 6.03 -20.15 1.11
N GLN A 43 4.79 -19.73 0.88
CA GLN A 43 4.36 -19.32 -0.45
C GLN A 43 4.65 -17.85 -0.67
N SER A 44 5.22 -17.54 -1.82
CA SER A 44 5.48 -16.15 -2.21
C SER A 44 4.23 -15.55 -2.83
N VAL A 45 3.84 -14.38 -2.34
CA VAL A 45 2.72 -13.62 -2.88
C VAL A 45 3.26 -12.30 -3.41
N SER A 46 2.93 -11.98 -4.65
CA SER A 46 3.33 -10.72 -5.26
C SER A 46 2.33 -9.63 -4.90
N LEU A 47 2.84 -8.53 -4.36
CA LEU A 47 2.06 -7.34 -4.07
C LEU A 47 2.43 -6.25 -5.07
N ARG A 48 1.41 -5.62 -5.66
CA ARG A 48 1.61 -4.47 -6.54
C ARG A 48 1.31 -3.20 -5.76
N PRO A 49 2.25 -2.26 -5.68
CA PRO A 49 1.96 -0.98 -5.04
C PRO A 49 1.03 -0.14 -5.90
N LEU A 50 0.35 0.80 -5.25
CA LEU A 50 -0.38 1.86 -5.94
C LEU A 50 0.60 2.98 -6.24
N HIS A 51 0.61 3.44 -7.48
CA HIS A 51 1.36 4.62 -7.87
C HIS A 51 0.41 5.81 -7.95
N MET A 52 0.68 6.81 -7.13
CA MET A 52 -0.07 8.07 -7.15
C MET A 52 0.70 9.11 -7.95
N ASN A 53 0.01 9.79 -8.84
CA ASN A 53 0.51 10.97 -9.51
C ASN A 53 -0.49 12.09 -9.27
N ALA A 54 -0.11 13.07 -8.46
CA ALA A 54 -0.97 14.18 -8.10
C ALA A 54 -0.46 15.47 -8.71
N VAL A 55 -1.38 16.22 -9.32
CA VAL A 55 -1.07 17.56 -9.86
C VAL A 55 -1.78 18.58 -8.96
N THR A 56 -1.01 19.47 -8.35
CA THR A 56 -1.56 20.48 -7.47
C THR A 56 -2.18 21.64 -8.27
N LYS A 57 -2.91 22.49 -7.56
CA LYS A 57 -3.49 23.70 -8.14
C LYS A 57 -2.44 24.58 -8.80
N ASN A 58 -1.22 24.58 -8.29
CA ASN A 58 -0.11 25.38 -8.79
C ASN A 58 0.68 24.69 -9.93
N GLY A 59 0.24 23.51 -10.35
CA GLY A 59 0.91 22.76 -11.40
C GLY A 59 2.04 21.86 -10.93
N GLU A 60 2.27 21.74 -9.62
CA GLU A 60 3.28 20.83 -9.10
C GLU A 60 2.82 19.38 -9.24
N ILE A 61 3.76 18.50 -9.59
CA ILE A 61 3.52 17.09 -9.73
C ILE A 61 4.14 16.37 -8.55
N ILE A 62 3.33 15.56 -7.85
CA ILE A 62 3.78 14.77 -6.72
C ILE A 62 3.56 13.30 -7.05
N ASP A 63 4.63 12.52 -7.03
CA ASP A 63 4.59 11.09 -7.20
C ASP A 63 4.81 10.39 -5.87
N ALA A 64 4.02 9.39 -5.59
CA ALA A 64 4.18 8.57 -4.39
C ALA A 64 3.72 7.14 -4.64
N ILE A 65 4.17 6.23 -3.78
CA ILE A 65 3.82 4.81 -3.85
C ILE A 65 3.23 4.40 -2.51
N ALA A 66 2.14 3.64 -2.54
CA ALA A 66 1.50 3.11 -1.35
C ALA A 66 1.22 1.62 -1.51
N PHE A 67 1.31 0.87 -0.42
CA PHE A 67 0.99 -0.55 -0.38
C PHE A 67 -0.36 -0.84 0.28
N ASN A 68 -1.05 0.19 0.74
CA ASN A 68 -2.39 0.07 1.30
C ASN A 68 -3.40 0.89 0.50
N GLU A 69 -3.41 2.20 0.66
CA GLU A 69 -4.34 3.07 -0.07
C GLU A 69 -3.76 4.45 -0.31
N VAL A 70 -4.39 5.15 -1.24
CA VAL A 70 -4.22 6.59 -1.43
C VAL A 70 -5.54 7.24 -1.03
N SER A 71 -5.48 8.23 -0.15
CA SER A 71 -6.67 8.91 0.35
C SER A 71 -6.58 10.41 0.15
N LEU A 72 -7.75 11.03 -0.01
CA LEU A 72 -7.89 12.48 -0.06
C LEU A 72 -8.69 12.93 1.15
N LEU A 73 -8.15 13.90 1.87
CA LEU A 73 -8.79 14.46 3.04
C LEU A 73 -9.07 15.95 2.82
N ARG A 74 -10.32 16.36 3.06
CA ARG A 74 -10.67 17.78 2.98
C ARG A 74 -9.98 18.53 4.10
N GLN A 75 -9.41 19.70 3.79
CA GLN A 75 -8.83 20.56 4.81
C GLN A 75 -9.88 21.27 5.63
N GLU A 76 -11.03 21.57 5.04
CA GLU A 76 -12.12 22.30 5.68
C GLU A 76 -13.41 21.49 5.61
N SER A 77 -14.37 21.83 6.46
CA SER A 77 -15.65 21.11 6.58
C SER A 77 -16.66 21.46 5.46
N HIS A 78 -16.19 21.95 4.34
CA HIS A 78 -17.04 22.28 3.19
C HIS A 78 -17.26 21.06 2.31
N ALA A 79 -18.40 21.01 1.65
CA ALA A 79 -18.67 20.00 0.65
C ALA A 79 -17.66 20.14 -0.52
N ALA A 80 -17.21 19.03 -1.06
CA ALA A 80 -16.31 19.03 -2.19
C ALA A 80 -16.97 18.31 -3.37
N LYS A 81 -16.82 18.89 -4.56
CA LYS A 81 -17.18 18.20 -5.79
C LYS A 81 -15.97 17.42 -6.26
N VAL A 82 -16.17 16.12 -6.48
CA VAL A 82 -15.11 15.25 -6.94
C VAL A 82 -15.57 14.58 -8.21
N SER A 83 -14.76 14.69 -9.26
CA SER A 83 -14.97 13.95 -10.51
C SER A 83 -14.04 12.75 -10.49
N ILE A 84 -14.59 11.57 -10.71
CA ILE A 84 -13.83 10.32 -10.69
C ILE A 84 -13.96 9.65 -12.06
N THR A 85 -12.82 9.27 -12.62
CA THR A 85 -12.76 8.49 -13.84
C THR A 85 -12.10 7.16 -13.55
N VAL A 86 -12.77 6.07 -13.88
CA VAL A 86 -12.24 4.72 -13.67
C VAL A 86 -12.20 4.03 -15.03
N ASP A 87 -11.02 3.64 -15.47
CA ASP A 87 -10.79 3.00 -16.77
C ASP A 87 -11.42 3.76 -17.94
N GLY A 88 -11.31 5.09 -17.89
CA GLY A 88 -11.86 5.97 -18.92
C GLY A 88 -13.33 6.33 -18.77
N ILE A 89 -14.02 5.81 -17.75
CA ILE A 89 -15.43 6.10 -17.51
C ILE A 89 -15.53 7.12 -16.39
N GLU A 90 -16.11 8.28 -16.67
CA GLU A 90 -16.26 9.36 -15.71
C GLU A 90 -17.46 9.12 -14.78
N ARG A 91 -17.25 9.38 -13.50
CA ARG A 91 -18.28 9.37 -12.47
C ARG A 91 -18.07 10.59 -11.58
N SER A 92 -19.15 11.28 -11.25
CA SER A 92 -19.09 12.47 -10.39
C SER A 92 -19.71 12.20 -9.04
N LEU A 93 -19.03 12.64 -7.98
CA LEU A 93 -19.51 12.55 -6.60
C LEU A 93 -19.48 13.94 -5.98
N THR A 94 -20.48 14.23 -5.16
CA THR A 94 -20.51 15.44 -4.34
C THR A 94 -20.68 15.03 -2.87
N SER A 95 -19.84 15.55 -2.02
CA SER A 95 -19.92 15.26 -0.59
C SER A 95 -19.66 16.49 0.27
#